data_865f4fd5da92b5b03c908f414e7e3538
#
_entry.id   865f4fd5da92b5b03c908f414e7e3538
#
_cell.length_a   1.000
_cell.length_b   1.000
_cell.length_c   1.000
_cell.angle_alpha   90.00
_cell.angle_beta   90.00
_cell.angle_gamma   90.00
#
_symmetry.space_group_name_H-M   'P 1'
#
loop_
_entity.id
_entity.type
_entity.pdbx_description
1 polymer ?
#
loop_
_entity_poly.entity_id
_entity_poly.type
_entity_poly.pdbx_seq_one_letter_code
_entity_poly.pdbx_strand_id
1 'polypeptide(L)'
;RRDFMYESVVAPESLKTHLMDQAQHSALTGRARDALFLLIDALDERGFLTESPQELEEQGCFSMRDMEEALAALREMDPPGVGAADLRDSLLIQLEQRGLKRSLAFRLVKRCWRELAAHKGAVAEALEVIRSLTPDPGGAYAPGGNPHLLPDVIVEEGPSGVLEVILTSEYLPRLSMNERYMELMAEGSGSRELRQYLRRAFRE
;
A
#
# COMPACT_ATOMS: atom_id res chain seq x y z
N ARG A 1 -29.97 -15.68 -2.65
CA ARG A 1 -29.54 -14.31 -2.29
C ARG A 1 -28.20 -14.28 -1.50
N ARG A 2 -27.84 -15.37 -0.80
CA ARG A 2 -26.54 -15.52 -0.12
C ARG A 2 -25.42 -15.92 -1.08
N ASP A 3 -25.70 -16.81 -2.04
CA ASP A 3 -24.70 -17.30 -3.01
C ASP A 3 -24.20 -16.19 -3.94
N PHE A 4 -25.05 -15.23 -4.30
CA PHE A 4 -24.68 -14.08 -5.12
C PHE A 4 -23.67 -13.12 -4.43
N MET A 5 -23.65 -13.06 -3.11
CA MET A 5 -22.68 -12.23 -2.37
C MET A 5 -21.27 -12.84 -2.35
N TYR A 6 -21.15 -14.17 -2.43
CA TYR A 6 -19.84 -14.83 -2.44
C TYR A 6 -19.20 -14.84 -3.83
N GLU A 7 -20.01 -14.85 -4.91
CA GLU A 7 -19.51 -14.75 -6.28
C GLU A 7 -19.02 -13.32 -6.67
N SER A 8 -19.41 -12.30 -5.92
CA SER A 8 -19.01 -10.91 -6.19
C SER A 8 -17.73 -10.46 -5.43
N VAL A 9 -17.17 -11.30 -4.56
CA VAL A 9 -15.88 -11.02 -3.91
C VAL A 9 -14.76 -11.51 -4.83
N VAL A 10 -14.47 -10.72 -5.85
CA VAL A 10 -13.22 -10.86 -6.59
C VAL A 10 -12.10 -10.49 -5.64
N ALA A 11 -11.24 -11.44 -5.31
CA ALA A 11 -10.04 -11.15 -4.54
C ALA A 11 -9.25 -10.04 -5.28
N PRO A 12 -8.79 -9.00 -4.59
CA PRO A 12 -8.01 -7.94 -5.22
C PRO A 12 -6.78 -8.58 -5.89
N GLU A 13 -6.60 -8.29 -7.16
CA GLU A 13 -5.45 -8.76 -7.92
C GLU A 13 -4.18 -8.19 -7.31
N SER A 14 -3.21 -9.04 -6.95
CA SER A 14 -1.95 -8.56 -6.42
C SER A 14 -1.05 -8.05 -7.54
N LEU A 15 -0.15 -7.09 -7.22
CA LEU A 15 0.85 -6.59 -8.18
C LEU A 15 1.62 -7.75 -8.84
N LYS A 16 2.06 -8.73 -8.06
CA LYS A 16 2.78 -9.90 -8.57
C LYS A 16 1.94 -10.71 -9.56
N THR A 17 0.67 -10.96 -9.25
CA THR A 17 -0.23 -11.70 -10.15
C THR A 17 -0.41 -10.95 -11.47
N HIS A 18 -0.62 -9.64 -11.40
CA HIS A 18 -0.75 -8.77 -12.58
C HIS A 18 0.50 -8.79 -13.46
N LEU A 19 1.67 -8.63 -12.86
CA LEU A 19 2.95 -8.67 -13.58
C LEU A 19 3.26 -10.06 -14.14
N MET A 20 2.93 -11.14 -13.43
CA MET A 20 3.09 -12.50 -13.93
C MET A 20 2.23 -12.77 -15.15
N ASP A 21 1.01 -12.26 -15.19
CA ASP A 21 0.14 -12.36 -16.37
C ASP A 21 0.73 -11.61 -17.56
N GLN A 22 1.22 -10.39 -17.38
CA GLN A 22 1.94 -9.64 -18.42
C GLN A 22 3.20 -10.37 -18.87
N ALA A 23 3.97 -10.97 -17.97
CA ALA A 23 5.19 -11.72 -18.28
C ALA A 23 4.90 -12.95 -19.16
N GLN A 24 3.75 -13.62 -18.95
CA GLN A 24 3.33 -14.73 -19.79
C GLN A 24 3.08 -14.30 -21.24
N HIS A 25 2.62 -13.07 -21.46
CA HIS A 25 2.34 -12.50 -22.78
C HIS A 25 3.54 -11.74 -23.38
N SER A 26 4.67 -11.65 -22.65
CA SER A 26 5.88 -11.00 -23.14
C SER A 26 6.53 -11.76 -24.29
N ALA A 27 7.29 -11.05 -25.12
CA ALA A 27 8.05 -11.67 -26.21
C ALA A 27 9.29 -12.44 -25.74
N LEU A 28 9.65 -12.37 -24.46
CA LEU A 28 10.79 -13.07 -23.91
C LEU A 28 10.60 -14.59 -23.93
N THR A 29 11.68 -15.31 -24.23
CA THR A 29 11.69 -16.77 -24.28
C THR A 29 12.88 -17.36 -23.51
N GLY A 30 12.78 -18.62 -23.14
CA GLY A 30 13.86 -19.35 -22.48
C GLY A 30 14.29 -18.74 -21.14
N ARG A 31 15.61 -18.69 -20.91
CA ARG A 31 16.19 -18.25 -19.64
C ARG A 31 15.87 -16.80 -19.27
N ALA A 32 15.78 -15.90 -20.24
CA ALA A 32 15.42 -14.51 -19.96
C ALA A 32 13.99 -14.38 -19.41
N ARG A 33 13.06 -15.23 -19.86
CA ARG A 33 11.70 -15.30 -19.32
C ARG A 33 11.68 -15.85 -17.89
N ASP A 34 12.46 -16.90 -17.63
CA ASP A 34 12.57 -17.45 -16.29
C ASP A 34 13.21 -16.43 -15.32
N ALA A 35 14.21 -15.67 -15.78
CA ALA A 35 14.79 -14.55 -15.04
C ALA A 35 13.76 -13.44 -14.75
N LEU A 36 12.85 -13.17 -15.68
CA LEU A 36 11.77 -12.21 -15.48
C LEU A 36 10.83 -12.63 -14.35
N PHE A 37 10.46 -13.90 -14.28
CA PHE A 37 9.65 -14.41 -13.16
C PHE A 37 10.39 -14.29 -11.82
N LEU A 38 11.70 -14.54 -11.79
CA LEU A 38 12.51 -14.36 -10.59
C LEU A 38 12.53 -12.89 -10.14
N LEU A 39 12.71 -11.95 -11.09
CA LEU A 39 12.67 -10.51 -10.79
C LEU A 39 11.30 -10.06 -10.26
N ILE A 40 10.20 -10.59 -10.79
CA ILE A 40 8.84 -10.30 -10.29
C ILE A 40 8.68 -10.82 -8.84
N ASP A 41 9.22 -11.99 -8.53
CA ASP A 41 9.18 -12.53 -7.17
C ASP A 41 10.03 -11.71 -6.18
N ALA A 42 11.12 -11.11 -6.64
CA ALA A 42 11.99 -10.24 -5.85
C ALA A 42 11.44 -8.82 -5.64
N LEU A 43 10.23 -8.50 -6.14
CA LEU A 43 9.58 -7.22 -5.90
C LEU A 43 8.94 -7.15 -4.52
N ASP A 44 9.02 -5.98 -3.90
CA ASP A 44 8.23 -5.64 -2.73
C ASP A 44 6.78 -5.25 -3.10
N GLU A 45 5.95 -4.97 -2.09
CA GLU A 45 4.55 -4.54 -2.28
C GLU A 45 4.43 -3.20 -3.02
N ARG A 46 5.49 -2.39 -3.03
CA ARG A 46 5.55 -1.10 -3.71
C ARG A 46 6.01 -1.22 -5.18
N GLY A 47 6.52 -2.39 -5.56
CA GLY A 47 7.04 -2.65 -6.89
C GLY A 47 8.54 -2.35 -7.05
N PHE A 48 9.29 -2.23 -5.96
CA PHE A 48 10.74 -2.04 -5.98
C PHE A 48 11.46 -3.38 -5.81
N LEU A 49 12.65 -3.48 -6.41
CA LEU A 49 13.50 -4.65 -6.24
C LEU A 49 14.10 -4.67 -4.83
N THR A 50 13.92 -5.78 -4.12
CA THR A 50 14.52 -6.01 -2.81
C THR A 50 15.98 -6.42 -2.92
N GLU A 51 16.35 -7.05 -4.02
CA GLU A 51 17.71 -7.52 -4.32
C GLU A 51 18.17 -6.94 -5.66
N SER A 52 19.45 -6.63 -5.77
CA SER A 52 20.00 -6.16 -7.04
C SER A 52 20.12 -7.30 -8.06
N PRO A 53 20.05 -7.03 -9.37
CA PRO A 53 20.27 -8.06 -10.40
C PRO A 53 21.61 -8.77 -10.27
N GLN A 54 22.65 -8.10 -9.73
CA GLN A 54 23.96 -8.67 -9.46
C GLN A 54 23.92 -9.71 -8.34
N GLU A 55 23.22 -9.41 -7.25
CA GLU A 55 23.04 -10.35 -6.13
C GLU A 55 22.26 -11.58 -6.56
N LEU A 56 21.27 -11.42 -7.42
CA LEU A 56 20.49 -12.52 -7.99
C LEU A 56 21.33 -13.37 -8.97
N GLU A 57 22.25 -12.75 -9.72
CA GLU A 57 23.21 -13.48 -10.57
C GLU A 57 24.16 -14.34 -9.71
N GLU A 58 24.69 -13.82 -8.61
CA GLU A 58 25.60 -14.55 -7.72
C GLU A 58 24.95 -15.82 -7.11
N GLN A 59 23.63 -15.85 -7.01
CA GLN A 59 22.87 -17.05 -6.63
C GLN A 59 22.90 -18.15 -7.71
N GLY A 60 23.47 -17.86 -8.90
CA GLY A 60 23.93 -18.85 -9.86
C GLY A 60 22.89 -19.42 -10.82
N CYS A 61 21.69 -18.83 -10.88
CA CYS A 61 20.61 -19.37 -11.72
C CYS A 61 20.63 -18.83 -13.14
N PHE A 62 21.04 -17.56 -13.36
CA PHE A 62 20.94 -16.86 -14.64
C PHE A 62 22.22 -16.09 -14.97
N SER A 63 22.46 -15.84 -16.26
CA SER A 63 23.55 -14.96 -16.68
C SER A 63 23.14 -13.49 -16.56
N MET A 64 24.13 -12.58 -16.37
CA MET A 64 23.87 -11.14 -16.32
C MET A 64 23.12 -10.64 -17.53
N ARG A 65 23.38 -11.21 -18.70
CA ARG A 65 22.66 -10.88 -19.93
C ARG A 65 21.17 -11.21 -19.85
N ASP A 66 20.83 -12.40 -19.31
CA ASP A 66 19.42 -12.82 -19.16
C ASP A 66 18.71 -11.90 -18.15
N MET A 67 19.41 -11.49 -17.08
CA MET A 67 18.90 -10.57 -16.07
C MET A 67 18.69 -9.16 -16.60
N GLU A 68 19.61 -8.62 -17.40
CA GLU A 68 19.48 -7.30 -18.04
C GLU A 68 18.30 -7.29 -19.03
N GLU A 69 18.14 -8.34 -19.82
CA GLU A 69 17.04 -8.48 -20.78
C GLU A 69 15.69 -8.59 -20.05
N ALA A 70 15.63 -9.37 -18.97
CA ALA A 70 14.47 -9.51 -18.13
C ALA A 70 14.11 -8.19 -17.41
N LEU A 71 15.11 -7.49 -16.87
CA LEU A 71 14.91 -6.20 -16.21
C LEU A 71 14.41 -5.12 -17.18
N ALA A 72 14.92 -5.10 -18.41
CA ALA A 72 14.45 -4.19 -19.43
C ALA A 72 12.96 -4.43 -19.73
N ALA A 73 12.55 -5.69 -19.89
CA ALA A 73 11.15 -6.05 -20.10
C ALA A 73 10.26 -5.72 -18.88
N LEU A 74 10.73 -5.99 -17.67
CA LEU A 74 10.00 -5.66 -16.44
C LEU A 74 9.73 -4.15 -16.35
N ARG A 75 10.71 -3.32 -16.69
CA ARG A 75 10.59 -1.86 -16.68
C ARG A 75 9.62 -1.31 -17.73
N GLU A 76 9.28 -2.07 -18.76
CA GLU A 76 8.27 -1.71 -19.77
C GLU A 76 6.83 -2.12 -19.38
N MET A 77 6.67 -2.91 -18.29
CA MET A 77 5.37 -3.39 -17.83
C MET A 77 4.57 -2.30 -17.08
N ASP A 78 3.28 -2.54 -16.94
CA ASP A 78 2.35 -1.75 -16.15
C ASP A 78 2.20 -2.36 -14.73
N PRO A 79 2.30 -1.56 -13.68
CA PRO A 79 2.36 -0.09 -13.60
C PRO A 79 3.76 0.48 -13.89
N PRO A 80 3.80 1.73 -14.44
CA PRO A 80 5.06 2.36 -14.79
C PRO A 80 5.93 2.63 -13.57
N GLY A 81 7.24 2.32 -13.69
CA GLY A 81 8.21 2.51 -12.62
C GLY A 81 8.48 1.29 -11.75
N VAL A 82 7.89 0.13 -12.10
CA VAL A 82 8.20 -1.17 -11.48
C VAL A 82 9.62 -1.63 -11.85
N GLY A 83 10.23 -2.45 -10.99
CA GLY A 83 11.59 -2.96 -11.20
C GLY A 83 12.68 -1.91 -10.96
N ALA A 84 12.36 -0.85 -10.23
CA ALA A 84 13.31 0.15 -9.76
C ALA A 84 14.01 -0.31 -8.48
N ALA A 85 15.24 0.15 -8.26
CA ALA A 85 15.96 -0.10 -7.02
C ALA A 85 15.50 0.80 -5.86
N ASP A 86 15.06 2.01 -6.19
CA ASP A 86 14.56 2.99 -5.22
C ASP A 86 13.51 3.93 -5.86
N LEU A 87 12.90 4.80 -5.04
CA LEU A 87 11.94 5.81 -5.49
C LEU A 87 12.51 6.71 -6.59
N ARG A 88 13.77 7.10 -6.49
CA ARG A 88 14.42 7.96 -7.49
C ARG A 88 14.53 7.27 -8.84
N ASP A 89 14.93 5.99 -8.84
CA ASP A 89 15.04 5.19 -10.06
C ASP A 89 13.65 4.97 -10.68
N SER A 90 12.63 4.70 -9.87
CA SER A 90 11.24 4.58 -10.32
C SER A 90 10.74 5.84 -11.04
N LEU A 91 10.97 7.02 -10.46
CA LEU A 91 10.59 8.28 -11.10
C LEU A 91 11.35 8.53 -12.41
N LEU A 92 12.63 8.12 -12.48
CA LEU A 92 13.41 8.22 -13.72
C LEU A 92 12.85 7.28 -14.80
N ILE A 93 12.50 6.04 -14.46
CA ILE A 93 11.87 5.08 -15.38
C ILE A 93 10.54 5.65 -15.91
N GLN A 94 9.68 6.18 -15.04
CA GLN A 94 8.41 6.79 -15.44
C GLN A 94 8.61 7.98 -16.40
N LEU A 95 9.59 8.82 -16.14
CA LEU A 95 9.92 9.96 -17.01
C LEU A 95 10.49 9.48 -18.36
N GLU A 96 11.28 8.41 -18.38
CA GLU A 96 11.77 7.79 -19.61
C GLU A 96 10.64 7.24 -20.47
N GLN A 97 9.72 6.50 -19.86
CA GLN A 97 8.53 5.94 -20.54
C GLN A 97 7.62 7.02 -21.12
N ARG A 98 7.50 8.17 -20.43
CA ARG A 98 6.77 9.35 -20.95
C ARG A 98 7.54 10.12 -22.03
N GLY A 99 8.73 9.68 -22.42
CA GLY A 99 9.57 10.36 -23.42
C GLY A 99 10.24 11.65 -22.89
N LEU A 100 10.22 11.90 -21.57
CA LEU A 100 10.69 13.12 -20.94
C LEU A 100 12.17 13.06 -20.50
N LYS A 101 12.99 12.18 -21.11
CA LYS A 101 14.42 12.01 -20.81
C LYS A 101 15.26 13.30 -20.90
N ARG A 102 14.83 14.24 -21.76
CA ARG A 102 15.51 15.53 -21.97
C ARG A 102 14.89 16.68 -21.17
N SER A 103 13.85 16.43 -20.40
CA SER A 103 13.13 17.45 -19.63
C SER A 103 13.96 17.96 -18.45
N LEU A 104 13.55 19.14 -17.94
CA LEU A 104 14.12 19.69 -16.71
C LEU A 104 13.79 18.79 -15.52
N ALA A 105 12.59 18.20 -15.49
CA ALA A 105 12.16 17.26 -14.44
C ALA A 105 13.13 16.06 -14.33
N PHE A 106 13.49 15.44 -15.46
CA PHE A 106 14.45 14.34 -15.48
C PHE A 106 15.82 14.74 -14.93
N ARG A 107 16.33 15.92 -15.34
CA ARG A 107 17.62 16.43 -14.84
C ARG A 107 17.59 16.73 -13.34
N LEU A 108 16.47 17.27 -12.82
CA LEU A 108 16.29 17.54 -11.39
C LEU A 108 16.28 16.25 -10.59
N VAL A 109 15.47 15.26 -10.97
CA VAL A 109 15.44 13.95 -10.30
C VAL A 109 16.80 13.27 -10.36
N LYS A 110 17.50 13.35 -11.50
CA LYS A 110 18.80 12.69 -11.70
C LYS A 110 19.95 13.35 -10.93
N ARG A 111 19.99 14.67 -10.81
CA ARG A 111 21.15 15.41 -10.30
C ARG A 111 20.92 16.11 -8.96
N CYS A 112 19.70 16.57 -8.72
CA CYS A 112 19.36 17.43 -7.60
C CYS A 112 18.36 16.77 -6.65
N TRP A 113 18.41 15.42 -6.50
CA TRP A 113 17.46 14.67 -5.69
C TRP A 113 17.38 15.16 -4.24
N ARG A 114 18.55 15.46 -3.62
CA ARG A 114 18.62 15.94 -2.23
C ARG A 114 18.07 17.35 -2.08
N GLU A 115 18.35 18.22 -3.06
CA GLU A 115 17.85 19.60 -3.05
C GLU A 115 16.35 19.66 -3.37
N LEU A 116 15.84 18.72 -4.16
CA LEU A 116 14.41 18.58 -4.46
C LEU A 116 13.62 18.26 -3.19
N ALA A 117 14.13 17.39 -2.35
CA ALA A 117 13.57 17.09 -1.03
C ALA A 117 13.64 18.29 -0.07
N ALA A 118 14.62 19.18 -0.23
CA ALA A 118 14.84 20.38 0.61
C ALA A 118 14.08 21.64 0.13
N HIS A 119 13.35 21.61 -0.97
CA HIS A 119 12.39 22.65 -1.42
C HIS A 119 12.89 23.99 -1.90
N LYS A 120 14.02 24.17 -2.52
CA LYS A 120 14.39 25.53 -2.93
C LYS A 120 14.89 25.59 -4.38
N GLY A 121 14.07 26.14 -5.26
CA GLY A 121 14.49 26.65 -6.55
C GLY A 121 14.15 25.81 -7.79
N ALA A 122 13.32 24.78 -7.68
CA ALA A 122 12.84 24.04 -8.85
C ALA A 122 11.80 24.86 -9.63
N VAL A 123 11.92 24.85 -10.95
CA VAL A 123 10.94 25.52 -11.83
C VAL A 123 9.58 24.86 -11.66
N ALA A 124 8.54 25.66 -11.48
CA ALA A 124 7.18 25.20 -11.17
C ALA A 124 6.68 24.11 -12.15
N GLU A 125 6.92 24.26 -13.43
CA GLU A 125 6.54 23.26 -14.44
C GLU A 125 7.19 21.90 -14.23
N ALA A 126 8.45 21.85 -13.84
CA ALA A 126 9.15 20.59 -13.58
C ALA A 126 8.61 19.90 -12.32
N LEU A 127 8.22 20.68 -11.31
CA LEU A 127 7.56 20.17 -10.09
C LEU A 127 6.18 19.61 -10.37
N GLU A 128 5.39 20.23 -11.24
CA GLU A 128 4.08 19.71 -11.66
C GLU A 128 4.22 18.36 -12.37
N VAL A 129 5.19 18.24 -13.28
CA VAL A 129 5.50 16.95 -13.92
C VAL A 129 5.87 15.90 -12.89
N ILE A 130 6.76 16.22 -11.93
CA ILE A 130 7.18 15.27 -10.88
C ILE A 130 5.99 14.89 -9.98
N ARG A 131 5.11 15.83 -9.63
CA ARG A 131 3.90 15.56 -8.85
C ARG A 131 2.89 14.66 -9.56
N SER A 132 2.90 14.65 -10.89
CA SER A 132 2.05 13.77 -11.70
C SER A 132 2.56 12.33 -11.80
N LEU A 133 3.74 12.04 -11.27
CA LEU A 133 4.31 10.70 -11.23
C LEU A 133 3.79 9.93 -10.01
N THR A 134 3.80 8.62 -10.12
CA THR A 134 3.37 7.72 -9.04
C THR A 134 4.57 7.32 -8.17
N PRO A 135 4.63 7.74 -6.90
CA PRO A 135 5.76 7.41 -6.03
C PRO A 135 5.77 5.92 -5.62
N ASP A 136 4.63 5.27 -5.73
CA ASP A 136 4.40 3.90 -5.28
C ASP A 136 3.65 3.12 -6.37
N PRO A 137 4.36 2.53 -7.35
CA PRO A 137 3.74 1.83 -8.47
C PRO A 137 2.84 0.67 -8.04
N GLY A 138 3.23 -0.06 -6.99
CA GLY A 138 2.47 -1.17 -6.44
C GLY A 138 1.26 -0.77 -5.60
N GLY A 139 1.14 0.50 -5.20
CA GLY A 139 0.11 0.95 -4.27
C GLY A 139 -1.33 0.71 -4.73
N ALA A 140 -1.56 0.69 -6.05
CA ALA A 140 -2.89 0.39 -6.62
C ALA A 140 -3.31 -1.07 -6.40
N TYR A 141 -2.35 -1.97 -6.20
CA TYR A 141 -2.53 -3.42 -6.03
C TYR A 141 -2.39 -3.86 -4.57
N ALA A 142 -2.11 -2.93 -3.65
CA ALA A 142 -2.01 -3.25 -2.24
C ALA A 142 -3.36 -3.81 -1.73
N PRO A 143 -3.39 -4.97 -1.05
CA PRO A 143 -4.60 -5.53 -0.51
C PRO A 143 -5.21 -4.57 0.51
N GLY A 144 -6.38 -4.04 0.17
CA GLY A 144 -7.08 -3.07 1.00
C GLY A 144 -6.52 -1.67 0.81
N GLY A 145 -6.84 -1.05 -0.35
CA GLY A 145 -6.60 0.37 -0.54
C GLY A 145 -7.05 1.15 0.67
N ASN A 146 -6.12 1.88 1.24
CA ASN A 146 -6.26 2.67 2.46
C ASN A 146 -7.00 1.87 3.54
N PRO A 147 -6.36 1.34 4.57
CA PRO A 147 -7.13 0.96 5.72
C PRO A 147 -8.02 2.19 6.00
N HIS A 148 -9.34 2.03 5.89
CA HIS A 148 -10.24 3.03 6.40
C HIS A 148 -9.83 3.18 7.87
N LEU A 149 -8.94 4.10 8.13
CA LEU A 149 -8.67 4.57 9.47
C LEU A 149 -9.97 5.23 9.87
N LEU A 150 -10.83 4.41 10.50
CA LEU A 150 -12.04 4.93 11.09
C LEU A 150 -11.56 5.79 12.25
N PRO A 151 -11.84 7.10 12.20
CA PRO A 151 -11.35 7.96 13.25
C PRO A 151 -12.05 7.60 14.56
N ASP A 152 -11.30 7.39 15.61
CA ASP A 152 -11.85 7.21 16.95
C ASP A 152 -12.54 8.50 17.45
N VAL A 153 -12.08 9.63 16.93
CA VAL A 153 -12.56 10.97 17.29
C VAL A 153 -12.68 11.83 16.03
N ILE A 154 -13.82 12.44 15.84
CA ILE A 154 -14.07 13.45 14.80
C ILE A 154 -14.18 14.82 15.47
N VAL A 155 -13.45 15.80 14.96
CA VAL A 155 -13.54 17.19 15.42
C VAL A 155 -14.22 18.00 14.32
N GLU A 156 -15.41 18.51 14.57
CA GLU A 156 -16.18 19.33 13.64
C GLU A 156 -16.34 20.74 14.17
N GLU A 157 -16.36 21.72 13.26
CA GLU A 157 -16.67 23.09 13.63
C GLU A 157 -18.18 23.28 13.57
N GLY A 158 -18.78 23.48 14.74
CA GLY A 158 -20.22 23.73 14.86
C GLY A 158 -20.61 25.10 14.27
N PRO A 159 -21.90 25.34 14.01
CA PRO A 159 -22.42 26.56 13.39
C PRO A 159 -22.13 27.86 14.15
N SER A 160 -21.66 27.74 15.39
CA SER A 160 -21.22 28.88 16.25
C SER A 160 -19.72 29.11 16.24
N GLY A 161 -18.93 28.40 15.41
CA GLY A 161 -17.46 28.47 15.39
C GLY A 161 -16.79 27.76 16.59
N VAL A 162 -17.55 27.00 17.36
CA VAL A 162 -17.02 26.18 18.45
C VAL A 162 -16.70 24.80 17.93
N LEU A 163 -15.51 24.28 18.27
CA LEU A 163 -15.12 22.94 17.91
C LEU A 163 -15.85 21.92 18.81
N GLU A 164 -16.57 21.02 18.17
CA GLU A 164 -17.23 19.88 18.80
C GLU A 164 -16.42 18.60 18.58
N VAL A 165 -16.24 17.85 19.64
CA VAL A 165 -15.51 16.57 19.61
C VAL A 165 -16.53 15.43 19.69
N ILE A 166 -16.64 14.65 18.60
CA ILE A 166 -17.54 13.52 18.48
C ILE A 166 -16.73 12.23 18.58
N LEU A 167 -17.05 11.40 19.58
CA LEU A 167 -16.48 10.06 19.70
C LEU A 167 -17.22 9.10 18.77
N THR A 168 -16.49 8.42 17.88
CA THR A 168 -17.06 7.40 17.00
C THR A 168 -17.26 6.12 17.78
N SER A 169 -18.47 5.88 18.29
CA SER A 169 -18.80 4.69 19.10
C SER A 169 -19.28 3.48 18.30
N GLU A 170 -19.29 3.55 16.96
CA GLU A 170 -19.84 2.50 16.11
C GLU A 170 -19.09 1.17 16.22
N TYR A 171 -17.80 1.21 16.55
CA TYR A 171 -16.92 0.03 16.65
C TYR A 171 -16.55 -0.34 18.09
N LEU A 172 -17.00 0.44 19.07
CA LEU A 172 -16.81 0.05 20.45
C LEU A 172 -17.80 -1.07 20.80
N PRO A 173 -17.33 -2.20 21.31
CA PRO A 173 -18.23 -3.26 21.76
C PRO A 173 -19.14 -2.70 22.84
N ARG A 174 -20.44 -2.72 22.59
CA ARG A 174 -21.43 -2.36 23.61
C ARG A 174 -21.46 -3.45 24.65
N LEU A 175 -20.98 -3.13 25.83
CA LEU A 175 -21.09 -4.02 26.96
C LEU A 175 -22.55 -3.97 27.44
N SER A 176 -23.24 -5.09 27.33
CA SER A 176 -24.57 -5.28 27.92
C SER A 176 -24.50 -6.31 29.00
N MET A 177 -25.17 -6.03 30.12
CA MET A 177 -25.28 -6.99 31.22
C MET A 177 -26.26 -8.09 30.80
N ASN A 178 -25.88 -9.37 30.98
CA ASN A 178 -26.78 -10.50 30.74
C ASN A 178 -28.03 -10.37 31.62
N GLU A 179 -29.22 -10.55 31.02
CA GLU A 179 -30.52 -10.44 31.70
C GLU A 179 -30.57 -11.26 32.97
N ARG A 180 -29.99 -12.45 33.00
CA ARG A 180 -29.92 -13.34 34.15
C ARG A 180 -29.15 -12.74 35.32
N TYR A 181 -28.13 -11.93 35.08
CA TYR A 181 -27.40 -11.20 36.13
C TYR A 181 -28.19 -9.98 36.61
N MET A 182 -28.96 -9.35 35.73
CA MET A 182 -29.86 -8.27 36.10
C MET A 182 -30.99 -8.76 37.02
N GLU A 183 -31.59 -9.92 36.70
CA GLU A 183 -32.60 -10.58 37.55
C GLU A 183 -32.04 -10.95 38.92
N LEU A 184 -30.86 -11.58 39.00
CA LEU A 184 -30.19 -11.92 40.25
C LEU A 184 -29.86 -10.70 41.10
N MET A 185 -29.60 -9.56 40.48
CA MET A 185 -29.39 -8.30 41.20
C MET A 185 -30.71 -7.69 41.72
N ALA A 186 -31.81 -7.84 40.95
CA ALA A 186 -33.12 -7.34 41.29
C ALA A 186 -33.78 -8.18 42.39
N GLU A 187 -33.65 -9.52 42.36
CA GLU A 187 -34.22 -10.44 43.33
C GLU A 187 -33.51 -10.43 44.71
N GLY A 188 -32.40 -9.72 44.84
CA GLY A 188 -31.70 -9.61 46.11
C GLY A 188 -31.01 -10.89 46.61
N SER A 189 -31.05 -11.99 45.82
CA SER A 189 -30.56 -13.31 46.23
C SER A 189 -29.05 -13.51 46.11
N GLY A 190 -28.33 -12.54 45.52
CA GLY A 190 -26.86 -12.58 45.38
C GLY A 190 -26.14 -12.17 46.67
N SER A 191 -24.98 -12.82 46.94
CA SER A 191 -24.13 -12.43 48.08
C SER A 191 -23.75 -10.95 48.03
N ARG A 192 -23.54 -10.34 49.19
CA ARG A 192 -23.15 -8.90 49.28
C ARG A 192 -21.86 -8.62 48.49
N GLU A 193 -20.96 -9.62 48.47
CA GLU A 193 -19.68 -9.57 47.74
C GLU A 193 -19.87 -9.57 46.22
N LEU A 194 -20.76 -10.41 45.67
CA LEU A 194 -21.05 -10.48 44.25
C LEU A 194 -21.64 -9.17 43.73
N ARG A 195 -22.57 -8.55 44.52
CA ARG A 195 -23.13 -7.24 44.19
C ARG A 195 -22.09 -6.12 44.19
N GLN A 196 -21.15 -6.18 45.12
CA GLN A 196 -20.06 -5.20 45.20
C GLN A 196 -19.05 -5.37 44.08
N TYR A 197 -18.74 -6.61 43.69
CA TYR A 197 -17.90 -6.94 42.55
C TYR A 197 -18.51 -6.47 41.22
N LEU A 198 -19.78 -6.79 40.96
CA LEU A 198 -20.47 -6.38 39.73
C LEU A 198 -20.60 -4.85 39.64
N ARG A 199 -20.92 -4.15 40.73
CA ARG A 199 -20.94 -2.68 40.74
C ARG A 199 -19.57 -2.05 40.48
N ARG A 200 -18.48 -2.73 40.85
CA ARG A 200 -17.12 -2.25 40.60
C ARG A 200 -16.70 -2.51 39.14
N ALA A 201 -17.01 -3.69 38.61
CA ALA A 201 -16.70 -4.07 37.25
C ALA A 201 -17.46 -3.26 36.16
N PHE A 202 -18.61 -2.66 36.51
CA PHE A 202 -19.40 -1.82 35.59
C PHE A 202 -19.24 -0.31 35.85
N ARG A 203 -18.32 0.09 36.72
CA ARG A 203 -17.97 1.50 36.96
C ARG A 203 -16.65 1.91 36.30
N GLU A 204 -15.84 0.94 35.92
CA GLU A 204 -14.63 1.10 35.12
C GLU A 204 -14.94 0.92 33.62
#